data_65ae8626b77c731de3cb50bf456e4ffa
#
_entry.id   65ae8626b77c731de3cb50bf456e4ffa
#
_cell.length_a   1.000
_cell.length_b   1.000
_cell.length_c   1.000
_cell.angle_alpha   90.00
_cell.angle_beta   90.00
_cell.angle_gamma   90.00
#
_symmetry.space_group_name_H-M   'P 1'
#
loop_
_entity.id
_entity.type
_entity.pdbx_description
1 polymer ?
#
loop_
_entity_poly.entity_id
_entity_poly.type
_entity_poly.pdbx_seq_one_letter_code
_entity_poly.pdbx_strand_id
1 'polypeptide(L)'
;MSIVSKAYVEGGADLTNAPMGTGPFVLDEWIQNDHATFSVNGNYWGDAPSISGIEMKVIPEASQRIIELESGGVDLAYKIDPAEISNIEENKDLKLYRRLDNSIHFIGFNVAKSPFDKKEAREAMVNAIDTKTIFETVYMNSGKLATSPINPNFKYSIADSLKANEVNKEKAKELFAAAGLGEGANLKIYTSDNQQRVNVATMMQDQLKDYGIGLSVERLEWGAFVDAVRNKEHDMFIMSWNPSIVDAHYELFQPFHSENKGKEPNVTFFGNEELDNLIKEGLSTIDEAKRADIYKRAQELINEEYPWLYICYGETLVAGSNRVEGLDLLPKYPQELKDVTLLEK
;
A
#
# COMPACT_ATOMS: atom_id res chain seq x y z
N MET A 1 2.34 -1.64 19.34
CA MET A 1 2.89 -1.01 20.58
C MET A 1 4.01 -1.92 21.06
N SER A 2 5.23 -1.40 21.24
CA SER A 2 6.37 -2.20 21.70
C SER A 2 6.38 -2.23 23.23
N ILE A 3 6.74 -3.40 23.79
CA ILE A 3 6.92 -3.57 25.23
C ILE A 3 8.38 -3.21 25.57
N VAL A 4 8.58 -2.28 26.49
CA VAL A 4 9.89 -1.82 26.94
C VAL A 4 10.09 -2.12 28.43
N SER A 5 11.34 -2.19 28.88
CA SER A 5 11.68 -2.42 30.27
C SER A 5 11.24 -1.23 31.15
N LYS A 6 10.39 -1.48 32.15
CA LYS A 6 9.95 -0.47 33.11
C LYS A 6 11.14 0.17 33.84
N ALA A 7 12.02 -0.66 34.37
CA ALA A 7 13.20 -0.18 35.12
C ALA A 7 14.14 0.68 34.25
N TYR A 8 14.23 0.35 32.97
CA TYR A 8 15.05 1.11 32.03
C TYR A 8 14.45 2.49 31.76
N VAL A 9 13.13 2.58 31.57
CA VAL A 9 12.41 3.86 31.37
C VAL A 9 12.47 4.73 32.62
N GLU A 10 12.22 4.15 33.81
CA GLU A 10 12.29 4.86 35.10
C GLU A 10 13.72 5.32 35.44
N GLY A 11 14.75 4.65 34.91
CA GLY A 11 16.13 5.05 35.02
C GLY A 11 16.55 6.21 34.11
N GLY A 12 15.63 6.79 33.34
CA GLY A 12 15.91 7.93 32.44
C GLY A 12 16.56 7.53 31.11
N ALA A 13 16.31 6.30 30.64
CA ALA A 13 16.91 5.76 29.43
C ALA A 13 16.51 6.52 28.15
N ASP A 14 17.45 6.65 27.24
CA ASP A 14 17.22 7.16 25.89
C ASP A 14 16.69 6.02 24.98
N LEU A 15 15.37 5.90 24.89
CA LEU A 15 14.72 4.91 24.04
C LEU A 15 14.87 5.20 22.53
N THR A 16 15.34 6.38 22.16
CA THR A 16 15.55 6.76 20.76
C THR A 16 16.86 6.16 20.23
N ASN A 17 17.93 6.32 20.99
CA ASN A 17 19.26 5.90 20.53
C ASN A 17 19.74 4.57 21.16
N ALA A 18 19.17 4.18 22.30
CA ALA A 18 19.49 2.95 23.00
C ALA A 18 18.22 2.23 23.49
N PRO A 19 17.35 1.73 22.58
CA PRO A 19 16.12 1.07 22.96
C PRO A 19 16.40 -0.27 23.66
N MET A 20 15.65 -0.56 24.73
CA MET A 20 15.66 -1.86 25.40
C MET A 20 14.27 -2.48 25.35
N GLY A 21 14.10 -3.40 24.41
CA GLY A 21 12.89 -4.19 24.22
C GLY A 21 12.97 -5.59 24.81
N THR A 22 12.02 -6.44 24.43
CA THR A 22 11.93 -7.86 24.82
C THR A 22 12.19 -8.82 23.65
N GLY A 23 12.74 -8.32 22.55
CA GLY A 23 12.96 -9.07 21.31
C GLY A 23 14.22 -9.96 21.37
N PRO A 24 14.41 -10.80 20.31
CA PRO A 24 15.53 -11.74 20.22
C PRO A 24 16.87 -11.07 19.91
N PHE A 25 16.90 -9.81 19.54
CA PHE A 25 18.10 -9.05 19.22
C PHE A 25 18.18 -7.77 20.05
N VAL A 26 19.40 -7.31 20.31
CA VAL A 26 19.74 -6.06 20.98
C VAL A 26 20.43 -5.14 19.99
N LEU A 27 20.05 -3.86 19.97
CA LEU A 27 20.74 -2.85 19.18
C LEU A 27 22.09 -2.55 19.81
N ASP A 28 23.17 -2.75 19.05
CA ASP A 28 24.53 -2.45 19.48
C ASP A 28 24.97 -1.06 19.01
N GLU A 29 24.71 -0.73 17.74
CA GLU A 29 25.04 0.56 17.15
C GLU A 29 24.00 0.99 16.12
N TRP A 30 23.76 2.29 16.03
CA TRP A 30 22.94 2.89 14.98
C TRP A 30 23.58 4.19 14.52
N ILE A 31 24.03 4.20 13.27
CA ILE A 31 24.52 5.40 12.57
C ILE A 31 23.46 5.80 11.53
N GLN A 32 22.83 6.93 11.76
CA GLN A 32 21.75 7.42 10.90
C GLN A 32 22.20 7.55 9.44
N ASN A 33 21.39 7.03 8.51
CA ASN A 33 21.64 6.99 7.07
C ASN A 33 22.85 6.14 6.64
N ASP A 34 23.40 5.32 7.50
CA ASP A 34 24.52 4.43 7.19
C ASP A 34 24.16 2.97 7.56
N HIS A 35 24.14 2.62 8.83
CA HIS A 35 23.84 1.25 9.25
C HIS A 35 23.27 1.15 10.67
N ALA A 36 22.75 -0.04 10.99
CA ALA A 36 22.46 -0.46 12.35
C ALA A 36 22.93 -1.90 12.55
N THR A 37 23.57 -2.18 13.70
CA THR A 37 24.04 -3.52 14.07
C THR A 37 23.30 -4.04 15.29
N PHE A 38 23.07 -5.34 15.30
CA PHE A 38 22.35 -6.01 16.38
C PHE A 38 23.03 -7.33 16.73
N SER A 39 23.19 -7.60 18.02
CA SER A 39 23.61 -8.90 18.56
C SER A 39 22.43 -9.69 19.11
N VAL A 40 22.64 -10.99 19.31
CA VAL A 40 21.62 -11.86 19.92
C VAL A 40 21.39 -11.46 21.37
N ASN A 41 20.12 -11.36 21.77
CA ASN A 41 19.73 -11.12 23.14
C ASN A 41 19.87 -12.40 23.98
N GLY A 42 20.96 -12.52 24.73
CA GLY A 42 21.20 -13.68 25.61
C GLY A 42 20.17 -13.88 26.74
N ASN A 43 19.31 -12.88 26.98
CA ASN A 43 18.20 -12.94 27.94
C ASN A 43 16.83 -13.07 27.26
N TYR A 44 16.80 -13.43 25.98
CA TYR A 44 15.55 -13.62 25.28
C TYR A 44 14.73 -14.77 25.90
N TRP A 45 13.46 -14.55 26.09
CA TRP A 45 12.53 -15.50 26.77
C TRP A 45 12.10 -16.68 25.90
N GLY A 46 12.29 -16.59 24.58
CA GLY A 46 11.97 -17.65 23.60
C GLY A 46 13.20 -18.39 23.13
N ASP A 47 13.05 -19.14 22.03
CA ASP A 47 14.17 -19.84 21.40
C ASP A 47 15.19 -18.86 20.81
N ALA A 48 16.45 -19.11 21.03
CA ALA A 48 17.52 -18.25 20.53
C ALA A 48 17.56 -18.26 18.99
N PRO A 49 17.85 -17.10 18.36
CA PRO A 49 18.11 -17.06 16.91
C PRO A 49 19.26 -17.96 16.50
N SER A 50 19.21 -18.49 15.30
CA SER A 50 20.30 -19.32 14.73
C SER A 50 21.46 -18.47 14.19
N ILE A 51 21.20 -17.20 13.81
CA ILE A 51 22.20 -16.23 13.37
C ILE A 51 22.82 -15.50 14.56
N SER A 52 24.11 -15.16 14.47
CA SER A 52 24.85 -14.51 15.57
C SER A 52 24.56 -13.01 15.71
N GLY A 53 24.00 -12.37 14.70
CA GLY A 53 23.66 -10.95 14.67
C GLY A 53 23.13 -10.51 13.34
N ILE A 54 22.78 -9.22 13.24
CA ILE A 54 22.23 -8.60 12.05
C ILE A 54 22.97 -7.28 11.81
N GLU A 55 23.38 -7.03 10.57
CA GLU A 55 23.82 -5.72 10.10
C GLU A 55 22.81 -5.22 9.06
N MET A 56 22.16 -4.09 9.33
CA MET A 56 21.25 -3.42 8.41
C MET A 56 21.93 -2.24 7.76
N LYS A 57 22.26 -2.33 6.47
CA LYS A 57 22.90 -1.27 5.69
C LYS A 57 21.86 -0.39 5.00
N VAL A 58 22.08 0.92 4.99
CA VAL A 58 21.26 1.87 4.24
C VAL A 58 21.84 2.04 2.84
N ILE A 59 21.22 1.40 1.84
CA ILE A 59 21.61 1.50 0.43
C ILE A 59 20.41 2.11 -0.33
N PRO A 60 20.44 3.42 -0.60
CA PRO A 60 19.28 4.14 -1.18
C PRO A 60 18.87 3.61 -2.56
N GLU A 61 19.84 3.38 -3.44
CA GLU A 61 19.61 2.98 -4.83
C GLU A 61 19.21 1.51 -4.94
N ALA A 62 18.07 1.23 -5.61
CA ALA A 62 17.55 -0.13 -5.74
C ALA A 62 18.51 -1.07 -6.48
N SER A 63 19.10 -0.61 -7.59
CA SER A 63 20.08 -1.38 -8.36
C SER A 63 21.34 -1.69 -7.56
N GLN A 64 21.81 -0.77 -6.72
CA GLN A 64 22.98 -1.00 -5.89
C GLN A 64 22.71 -2.09 -4.83
N ARG A 65 21.46 -2.18 -4.30
CA ARG A 65 21.12 -3.29 -3.37
C ARG A 65 21.23 -4.66 -4.02
N ILE A 66 20.87 -4.78 -5.31
CA ILE A 66 21.03 -6.04 -6.05
C ILE A 66 22.49 -6.36 -6.28
N ILE A 67 23.31 -5.38 -6.68
CA ILE A 67 24.78 -5.56 -6.85
C ILE A 67 25.44 -6.03 -5.54
N GLU A 68 25.09 -5.43 -4.40
CA GLU A 68 25.58 -5.85 -3.10
C GLU A 68 25.17 -7.28 -2.73
N LEU A 69 23.94 -7.67 -3.10
CA LEU A 69 23.45 -9.03 -2.91
C LEU A 69 24.22 -10.04 -3.78
N GLU A 70 24.40 -9.75 -5.07
CA GLU A 70 25.14 -10.59 -6.02
C GLU A 70 26.61 -10.77 -5.65
N SER A 71 27.24 -9.71 -5.16
CA SER A 71 28.64 -9.75 -4.71
C SER A 71 28.82 -10.40 -3.34
N GLY A 72 27.73 -10.72 -2.63
CA GLY A 72 27.77 -11.27 -1.27
C GLY A 72 28.09 -10.22 -0.20
N GLY A 73 27.94 -8.94 -0.49
CA GLY A 73 28.08 -7.84 0.47
C GLY A 73 26.89 -7.72 1.43
N VAL A 74 25.74 -8.29 1.05
CA VAL A 74 24.55 -8.50 1.88
C VAL A 74 23.93 -9.87 1.59
N ASP A 75 23.20 -10.43 2.55
CA ASP A 75 22.48 -11.70 2.39
C ASP A 75 21.01 -11.49 1.99
N LEU A 76 20.43 -10.32 2.33
CA LEU A 76 19.04 -9.94 2.00
C LEU A 76 19.00 -8.50 1.48
N ALA A 77 18.22 -8.26 0.45
CA ALA A 77 17.91 -6.94 -0.09
C ALA A 77 16.40 -6.69 -0.04
N TYR A 78 16.00 -5.61 0.61
CA TYR A 78 14.61 -5.18 0.77
C TYR A 78 14.21 -4.13 -0.27
N LYS A 79 12.90 -3.93 -0.45
CA LYS A 79 12.34 -2.93 -1.38
C LYS A 79 12.89 -3.11 -2.80
N ILE A 80 12.78 -4.32 -3.30
CA ILE A 80 13.16 -4.66 -4.67
C ILE A 80 12.25 -3.93 -5.64
N ASP A 81 12.84 -3.34 -6.67
CA ASP A 81 12.07 -2.79 -7.77
C ASP A 81 11.43 -3.96 -8.56
N PRO A 82 10.14 -3.90 -8.89
CA PRO A 82 9.50 -4.93 -9.71
C PRO A 82 10.22 -5.20 -11.05
N ALA A 83 10.95 -4.22 -11.60
CA ALA A 83 11.77 -4.40 -12.78
C ALA A 83 12.90 -5.45 -12.62
N GLU A 84 13.35 -5.69 -11.39
CA GLU A 84 14.43 -6.64 -11.09
C GLU A 84 13.92 -8.08 -10.87
N ILE A 85 12.61 -8.31 -10.86
CA ILE A 85 12.03 -9.62 -10.58
C ILE A 85 12.61 -10.68 -11.51
N SER A 86 12.59 -10.46 -12.83
CA SER A 86 13.10 -11.43 -13.82
C SER A 86 14.58 -11.70 -13.64
N ASN A 87 15.38 -10.65 -13.39
CA ASN A 87 16.84 -10.80 -13.19
C ASN A 87 17.13 -11.66 -11.96
N ILE A 88 16.37 -11.48 -10.88
CA ILE A 88 16.55 -12.24 -9.63
C ILE A 88 16.11 -13.71 -9.83
N GLU A 89 14.96 -13.94 -10.47
CA GLU A 89 14.42 -15.29 -10.72
C GLU A 89 15.30 -16.10 -11.68
N GLU A 90 16.01 -15.46 -12.62
CA GLU A 90 16.95 -16.10 -13.53
C GLU A 90 18.33 -16.39 -12.90
N ASN A 91 18.66 -15.70 -11.80
CA ASN A 91 19.94 -15.86 -11.10
C ASN A 91 19.89 -17.06 -10.15
N LYS A 92 20.68 -18.11 -10.43
CA LYS A 92 20.70 -19.36 -9.64
C LYS A 92 21.21 -19.20 -8.21
N ASP A 93 21.92 -18.13 -7.93
CA ASP A 93 22.50 -17.85 -6.60
C ASP A 93 21.57 -17.02 -5.72
N LEU A 94 20.43 -16.60 -6.26
CA LEU A 94 19.45 -15.75 -5.59
C LEU A 94 18.09 -16.44 -5.45
N LYS A 95 17.32 -15.98 -4.47
CA LYS A 95 15.91 -16.32 -4.27
C LYS A 95 15.09 -15.03 -4.19
N LEU A 96 13.93 -15.03 -4.83
CA LEU A 96 12.94 -13.97 -4.64
C LEU A 96 11.85 -14.45 -3.66
N TYR A 97 11.71 -13.74 -2.54
CA TYR A 97 10.62 -13.91 -1.60
C TYR A 97 9.53 -12.91 -1.93
N ARG A 98 8.29 -13.40 -2.06
CA ARG A 98 7.13 -12.61 -2.47
C ARG A 98 5.96 -12.85 -1.53
N ARG A 99 5.31 -11.79 -1.09
CA ARG A 99 4.07 -11.86 -0.32
C ARG A 99 3.20 -10.64 -0.55
N LEU A 100 1.91 -10.83 -0.79
CA LEU A 100 0.97 -9.71 -0.77
C LEU A 100 1.08 -9.00 0.58
N ASP A 101 1.32 -7.70 0.52
CA ASP A 101 1.29 -6.85 1.70
C ASP A 101 -0.15 -6.38 2.01
N ASN A 102 -0.30 -5.48 2.97
CA ASN A 102 -1.62 -5.00 3.37
C ASN A 102 -2.06 -3.75 2.59
N SER A 103 -1.29 -3.32 1.61
CA SER A 103 -1.58 -2.08 0.89
C SER A 103 -2.55 -2.27 -0.27
N ILE A 104 -3.25 -1.19 -0.58
CA ILE A 104 -4.01 -1.02 -1.82
C ILE A 104 -3.57 0.27 -2.50
N HIS A 105 -3.30 0.22 -3.80
CA HIS A 105 -2.99 1.36 -4.65
C HIS A 105 -4.23 1.77 -5.42
N PHE A 106 -4.54 3.06 -5.43
CA PHE A 106 -5.78 3.56 -6.01
C PHE A 106 -5.66 5.00 -6.49
N ILE A 107 -6.62 5.40 -7.33
CA ILE A 107 -6.91 6.78 -7.67
C ILE A 107 -8.15 7.18 -6.87
N GLY A 108 -8.05 8.22 -6.05
CA GLY A 108 -9.17 8.77 -5.30
C GLY A 108 -9.79 9.97 -6.01
N PHE A 109 -11.12 10.09 -5.94
CA PHE A 109 -11.88 11.20 -6.49
C PHE A 109 -12.28 12.20 -5.41
N ASN A 110 -12.17 13.49 -5.68
CA ASN A 110 -12.69 14.52 -4.77
C ASN A 110 -14.21 14.65 -4.93
N VAL A 111 -14.97 13.91 -4.12
CA VAL A 111 -16.45 13.89 -4.23
C VAL A 111 -17.12 15.16 -3.65
N ALA A 112 -16.34 16.08 -3.07
CA ALA A 112 -16.86 17.37 -2.60
C ALA A 112 -16.84 18.46 -3.67
N LYS A 113 -16.41 18.14 -4.91
CA LYS A 113 -16.17 19.10 -5.98
C LYS A 113 -16.59 18.52 -7.33
N SER A 114 -17.23 19.36 -8.19
CA SER A 114 -17.49 19.01 -9.58
C SER A 114 -16.15 18.74 -10.32
N PRO A 115 -16.13 17.73 -11.23
CA PRO A 115 -17.25 16.91 -11.69
C PRO A 115 -17.52 15.66 -10.83
N PHE A 116 -16.63 15.32 -9.87
CA PHE A 116 -16.68 14.07 -9.13
C PHE A 116 -17.63 14.06 -7.93
N ASP A 117 -18.34 15.16 -7.67
CA ASP A 117 -19.57 15.17 -6.85
C ASP A 117 -20.69 14.32 -7.47
N LYS A 118 -20.66 14.15 -8.81
CA LYS A 118 -21.58 13.26 -9.54
C LYS A 118 -21.02 11.84 -9.60
N LYS A 119 -21.85 10.86 -9.26
CA LYS A 119 -21.49 9.43 -9.33
C LYS A 119 -21.15 9.01 -10.76
N GLU A 120 -21.89 9.54 -11.74
CA GLU A 120 -21.69 9.27 -13.17
C GLU A 120 -20.26 9.61 -13.63
N ALA A 121 -19.67 10.69 -13.12
CA ALA A 121 -18.29 11.06 -13.46
C ALA A 121 -17.28 10.04 -12.91
N ARG A 122 -17.50 9.55 -11.70
CA ARG A 122 -16.63 8.53 -11.08
C ARG A 122 -16.79 7.18 -11.77
N GLU A 123 -18.01 6.77 -12.06
CA GLU A 123 -18.30 5.55 -12.81
C GLU A 123 -17.73 5.62 -14.24
N ALA A 124 -17.79 6.79 -14.90
CA ALA A 124 -17.17 7.01 -16.19
C ALA A 124 -15.67 6.74 -16.16
N MET A 125 -14.95 7.26 -15.16
CA MET A 125 -13.51 7.02 -14.98
C MET A 125 -13.20 5.53 -14.79
N VAL A 126 -14.01 4.83 -13.99
CA VAL A 126 -13.85 3.38 -13.76
C VAL A 126 -14.04 2.58 -15.05
N ASN A 127 -14.96 3.00 -15.95
CA ASN A 127 -15.16 2.35 -17.24
C ASN A 127 -14.16 2.79 -18.33
N ALA A 128 -13.50 3.94 -18.16
CA ALA A 128 -12.59 4.51 -19.14
C ALA A 128 -11.13 4.05 -18.95
N ILE A 129 -10.69 3.90 -17.70
CA ILE A 129 -9.28 3.65 -17.37
C ILE A 129 -8.99 2.16 -17.30
N ASP A 130 -8.05 1.71 -18.11
CA ASP A 130 -7.52 0.34 -18.10
C ASP A 130 -6.50 0.17 -16.98
N THR A 131 -7.02 -0.14 -15.78
CA THR A 131 -6.17 -0.39 -14.61
C THR A 131 -5.37 -1.69 -14.73
N LYS A 132 -5.81 -2.65 -15.57
CA LYS A 132 -5.06 -3.87 -15.84
C LYS A 132 -3.77 -3.55 -16.59
N THR A 133 -3.84 -2.78 -17.68
CA THR A 133 -2.65 -2.33 -18.40
C THR A 133 -1.72 -1.49 -17.53
N ILE A 134 -2.27 -0.64 -16.65
CA ILE A 134 -1.46 0.11 -15.66
C ILE A 134 -0.75 -0.85 -14.71
N PHE A 135 -1.42 -1.86 -14.18
CA PHE A 135 -0.84 -2.86 -13.30
C PHE A 135 0.26 -3.67 -13.98
N GLU A 136 0.01 -4.13 -15.20
CA GLU A 136 0.99 -4.89 -15.99
C GLU A 136 2.23 -4.05 -16.34
N THR A 137 2.05 -2.76 -16.66
CA THR A 137 3.13 -1.89 -17.15
C THR A 137 3.90 -1.22 -16.03
N VAL A 138 3.21 -0.66 -15.02
CA VAL A 138 3.85 0.15 -13.96
C VAL A 138 4.24 -0.70 -12.77
N TYR A 139 3.41 -1.68 -12.41
CA TYR A 139 3.68 -2.57 -11.28
C TYR A 139 4.30 -3.91 -11.72
N MET A 140 4.43 -4.14 -13.05
CA MET A 140 5.05 -5.35 -13.63
C MET A 140 4.49 -6.65 -13.06
N ASN A 141 3.17 -6.68 -12.85
CA ASN A 141 2.44 -7.77 -12.22
C ASN A 141 2.90 -8.08 -10.77
N SER A 142 3.56 -7.15 -10.09
CA SER A 142 3.86 -7.27 -8.66
C SER A 142 2.63 -6.95 -7.84
N GLY A 143 2.13 -7.94 -7.10
CA GLY A 143 0.88 -7.87 -6.36
C GLY A 143 -0.30 -8.55 -7.05
N LYS A 144 -1.51 -8.01 -6.86
CA LYS A 144 -2.75 -8.53 -7.43
C LYS A 144 -3.68 -7.39 -7.82
N LEU A 145 -4.37 -7.49 -8.97
CA LEU A 145 -5.41 -6.51 -9.34
C LEU A 145 -6.43 -6.33 -8.21
N ALA A 146 -6.72 -5.09 -7.85
CA ALA A 146 -7.64 -4.80 -6.77
C ALA A 146 -9.08 -4.70 -7.28
N THR A 147 -10.01 -5.28 -6.52
CA THR A 147 -11.42 -5.41 -6.86
C THR A 147 -12.35 -4.89 -5.76
N SER A 148 -11.80 -4.63 -4.59
CA SER A 148 -12.51 -4.21 -3.38
C SER A 148 -11.61 -3.30 -2.54
N PRO A 149 -12.16 -2.42 -1.69
CA PRO A 149 -11.35 -1.59 -0.80
C PRO A 149 -10.58 -2.39 0.25
N ILE A 150 -11.03 -3.59 0.61
CA ILE A 150 -10.36 -4.46 1.60
C ILE A 150 -9.47 -5.47 0.88
N ASN A 151 -8.18 -5.44 1.22
CA ASN A 151 -7.16 -6.36 0.74
C ASN A 151 -7.52 -7.83 1.10
N PRO A 152 -7.27 -8.82 0.22
CA PRO A 152 -7.58 -10.23 0.49
C PRO A 152 -6.88 -10.83 1.72
N ASN A 153 -5.81 -10.22 2.23
CA ASN A 153 -5.17 -10.63 3.48
C ASN A 153 -6.06 -10.40 4.72
N PHE A 154 -7.12 -9.62 4.60
CA PHE A 154 -7.99 -9.28 5.72
C PHE A 154 -9.21 -10.19 5.80
N LYS A 155 -9.58 -10.55 7.02
CA LYS A 155 -10.85 -11.22 7.29
C LYS A 155 -12.01 -10.36 6.77
N TYR A 156 -13.01 -10.98 6.20
CA TYR A 156 -14.20 -10.36 5.58
C TYR A 156 -13.96 -9.62 4.26
N SER A 157 -12.77 -9.70 3.66
CA SER A 157 -12.58 -9.23 2.29
C SER A 157 -13.44 -10.01 1.31
N ILE A 158 -14.05 -9.31 0.35
CA ILE A 158 -14.78 -9.93 -0.77
C ILE A 158 -13.97 -9.91 -2.06
N ALA A 159 -12.72 -9.44 -2.01
CA ALA A 159 -11.88 -9.22 -3.18
C ALA A 159 -11.79 -10.43 -4.11
N ASP A 160 -11.63 -11.63 -3.55
CA ASP A 160 -11.48 -12.87 -4.32
C ASP A 160 -12.79 -13.36 -4.96
N SER A 161 -13.94 -12.83 -4.55
CA SER A 161 -15.24 -13.13 -5.13
C SER A 161 -15.63 -12.21 -6.29
N LEU A 162 -14.87 -11.14 -6.50
CA LEU A 162 -15.13 -10.13 -7.51
C LEU A 162 -14.18 -10.28 -8.71
N LYS A 163 -14.61 -9.80 -9.86
CA LYS A 163 -13.77 -9.66 -11.04
C LYS A 163 -13.18 -8.25 -11.10
N ALA A 164 -11.96 -8.15 -11.59
CA ALA A 164 -11.36 -6.85 -11.90
C ALA A 164 -12.23 -6.11 -12.93
N ASN A 165 -12.19 -4.79 -12.83
CA ASN A 165 -12.95 -3.95 -13.73
C ASN A 165 -12.40 -4.07 -15.17
N GLU A 166 -13.31 -4.15 -16.15
CA GLU A 166 -13.00 -4.16 -17.56
C GLU A 166 -13.40 -2.83 -18.20
N VAL A 167 -12.58 -2.33 -19.10
CA VAL A 167 -12.87 -1.09 -19.83
C VAL A 167 -14.12 -1.26 -20.70
N ASN A 168 -15.04 -0.31 -20.57
CA ASN A 168 -16.21 -0.19 -21.44
C ASN A 168 -16.28 1.22 -22.03
N LYS A 169 -15.65 1.38 -23.20
CA LYS A 169 -15.51 2.69 -23.85
C LYS A 169 -16.84 3.36 -24.16
N GLU A 170 -17.84 2.60 -24.60
CA GLU A 170 -19.15 3.18 -24.94
C GLU A 170 -19.87 3.66 -23.68
N LYS A 171 -19.90 2.84 -22.64
CA LYS A 171 -20.48 3.23 -21.35
C LYS A 171 -19.75 4.44 -20.75
N ALA A 172 -18.42 4.47 -20.84
CA ALA A 172 -17.63 5.60 -20.37
C ALA A 172 -18.03 6.91 -21.08
N LYS A 173 -18.18 6.90 -22.41
CA LYS A 173 -18.60 8.08 -23.18
C LYS A 173 -19.99 8.58 -22.77
N GLU A 174 -20.96 7.66 -22.61
CA GLU A 174 -22.31 8.00 -22.17
C GLU A 174 -22.29 8.66 -20.78
N LEU A 175 -21.54 8.08 -19.85
CA LEU A 175 -21.44 8.57 -18.48
C LEU A 175 -20.67 9.90 -18.40
N PHE A 176 -19.60 10.08 -19.16
CA PHE A 176 -18.91 11.38 -19.26
C PHE A 176 -19.85 12.47 -19.77
N ALA A 177 -20.62 12.19 -20.82
CA ALA A 177 -21.59 13.14 -21.34
C ALA A 177 -22.68 13.48 -20.29
N ALA A 178 -23.20 12.49 -19.57
CA ALA A 178 -24.18 12.68 -18.49
C ALA A 178 -23.60 13.52 -17.33
N ALA A 179 -22.31 13.36 -17.04
CA ALA A 179 -21.63 14.15 -16.03
C ALA A 179 -21.30 15.59 -16.48
N GLY A 180 -21.44 15.87 -17.78
CA GLY A 180 -21.05 17.15 -18.39
C GLY A 180 -19.53 17.25 -18.66
N LEU A 181 -18.87 16.10 -18.79
CA LEU A 181 -17.48 15.98 -19.21
C LEU A 181 -17.43 15.58 -20.69
N GLY A 182 -16.55 16.18 -21.46
CA GLY A 182 -16.39 15.90 -22.88
C GLY A 182 -15.20 16.62 -23.47
N GLU A 183 -15.23 16.80 -24.78
CA GLU A 183 -14.15 17.43 -25.55
C GLU A 183 -13.77 18.80 -24.98
N GLY A 184 -12.49 18.99 -24.69
CA GLY A 184 -11.94 20.21 -24.11
C GLY A 184 -12.04 20.31 -22.59
N ALA A 185 -12.67 19.34 -21.89
CA ALA A 185 -12.59 19.28 -20.43
C ALA A 185 -11.13 19.03 -20.00
N ASN A 186 -10.71 19.66 -18.90
CA ASN A 186 -9.40 19.44 -18.31
C ASN A 186 -9.53 19.16 -16.82
N LEU A 187 -9.04 18.00 -16.40
CA LEU A 187 -9.03 17.53 -15.02
C LEU A 187 -7.64 17.69 -14.42
N LYS A 188 -7.55 17.71 -13.10
CA LYS A 188 -6.28 17.75 -12.37
C LYS A 188 -6.12 16.51 -11.50
N ILE A 189 -4.97 15.84 -11.65
CA ILE A 189 -4.57 14.75 -10.78
C ILE A 189 -3.33 15.14 -10.01
N TYR A 190 -3.38 14.97 -8.69
CA TYR A 190 -2.28 15.24 -7.80
C TYR A 190 -1.54 13.95 -7.45
N THR A 191 -0.23 13.98 -7.46
CA THR A 191 0.62 12.86 -7.06
C THR A 191 1.85 13.35 -6.30
N SER A 192 2.43 12.49 -5.46
CA SER A 192 3.76 12.73 -4.90
C SER A 192 4.84 12.55 -5.97
N ASP A 193 6.09 12.81 -5.60
CA ASP A 193 7.28 12.60 -6.43
C ASP A 193 7.65 11.12 -6.66
N ASN A 194 6.84 10.18 -6.15
CA ASN A 194 7.00 8.74 -6.40
C ASN A 194 6.83 8.41 -7.89
N GLN A 195 7.86 7.83 -8.51
CA GLN A 195 7.90 7.60 -9.95
C GLN A 195 6.80 6.67 -10.46
N GLN A 196 6.44 5.62 -9.70
CA GLN A 196 5.33 4.73 -10.09
C GLN A 196 4.01 5.50 -10.19
N ARG A 197 3.71 6.37 -9.21
CA ARG A 197 2.50 7.20 -9.24
C ARG A 197 2.50 8.18 -10.40
N VAL A 198 3.65 8.77 -10.73
CA VAL A 198 3.80 9.64 -11.90
C VAL A 198 3.54 8.85 -13.19
N ASN A 199 4.05 7.62 -13.31
CA ASN A 199 3.81 6.76 -14.45
C ASN A 199 2.32 6.39 -14.58
N VAL A 200 1.63 6.08 -13.47
CA VAL A 200 0.17 5.87 -13.47
C VAL A 200 -0.55 7.09 -14.02
N ALA A 201 -0.24 8.29 -13.51
CA ALA A 201 -0.87 9.54 -13.98
C ALA A 201 -0.63 9.79 -15.48
N THR A 202 0.57 9.49 -15.97
CA THR A 202 0.94 9.61 -17.39
C THR A 202 0.13 8.66 -18.28
N MET A 203 -0.05 7.42 -17.85
CA MET A 203 -0.88 6.45 -18.57
C MET A 203 -2.35 6.86 -18.58
N MET A 204 -2.88 7.35 -17.46
CA MET A 204 -4.23 7.91 -17.40
C MET A 204 -4.42 9.11 -18.33
N GLN A 205 -3.42 10.00 -18.38
CA GLN A 205 -3.41 11.15 -19.29
C GLN A 205 -3.53 10.70 -20.75
N ASP A 206 -2.86 9.63 -21.12
CA ASP A 206 -2.92 9.09 -22.49
C ASP A 206 -4.28 8.44 -22.77
N GLN A 207 -4.79 7.64 -21.87
CA GLN A 207 -6.09 6.95 -22.03
C GLN A 207 -7.27 7.93 -22.10
N LEU A 208 -7.22 9.06 -21.37
CA LEU A 208 -8.30 10.06 -21.39
C LEU A 208 -8.38 10.87 -22.68
N LYS A 209 -7.32 10.89 -23.49
CA LYS A 209 -7.34 11.51 -24.83
C LYS A 209 -8.40 10.88 -25.75
N ASP A 210 -8.67 9.57 -25.61
CA ASP A 210 -9.69 8.85 -26.38
C ASP A 210 -11.11 9.43 -26.14
N TYR A 211 -11.29 10.21 -25.08
CA TYR A 211 -12.54 10.84 -24.69
C TYR A 211 -12.51 12.38 -24.86
N GLY A 212 -11.43 12.93 -25.42
CA GLY A 212 -11.24 14.38 -25.56
C GLY A 212 -11.02 15.11 -24.24
N ILE A 213 -10.66 14.38 -23.18
CA ILE A 213 -10.44 14.93 -21.83
C ILE A 213 -8.94 15.11 -21.59
N GLY A 214 -8.54 16.35 -21.30
CA GLY A 214 -7.19 16.66 -20.83
C GLY A 214 -6.99 16.29 -19.36
N LEU A 215 -5.78 15.89 -18.99
CA LEU A 215 -5.39 15.64 -17.60
C LEU A 215 -4.10 16.38 -17.28
N SER A 216 -4.17 17.35 -16.37
CA SER A 216 -2.98 18.02 -15.82
C SER A 216 -2.44 17.25 -14.62
N VAL A 217 -1.17 16.90 -14.65
CA VAL A 217 -0.50 16.14 -13.57
C VAL A 217 0.28 17.09 -12.69
N GLU A 218 -0.15 17.23 -11.45
CA GLU A 218 0.50 18.06 -10.42
C GLU A 218 1.38 17.17 -9.54
N ARG A 219 2.69 17.24 -9.76
CA ARG A 219 3.68 16.51 -9.00
C ARG A 219 4.21 17.34 -7.85
N LEU A 220 4.04 16.89 -6.62
CA LEU A 220 4.38 17.61 -5.40
C LEU A 220 5.29 16.78 -4.49
N GLU A 221 6.09 17.46 -3.66
CA GLU A 221 6.71 16.81 -2.51
C GLU A 221 5.62 16.30 -1.55
N TRP A 222 5.90 15.24 -0.76
CA TRP A 222 4.89 14.55 0.04
C TRP A 222 4.10 15.47 0.98
N GLY A 223 4.78 16.37 1.72
CA GLY A 223 4.11 17.31 2.63
C GLY A 223 3.16 18.25 1.89
N ALA A 224 3.64 18.86 0.79
CA ALA A 224 2.85 19.73 -0.07
C ALA A 224 1.68 18.97 -0.73
N PHE A 225 1.89 17.71 -1.14
CA PHE A 225 0.84 16.85 -1.67
C PHE A 225 -0.28 16.63 -0.64
N VAL A 226 0.08 16.26 0.59
CA VAL A 226 -0.90 16.04 1.67
C VAL A 226 -1.70 17.32 1.97
N ASP A 227 -1.05 18.46 2.02
CA ASP A 227 -1.72 19.75 2.27
C ASP A 227 -2.67 20.10 1.12
N ALA A 228 -2.24 19.97 -0.13
CA ALA A 228 -3.06 20.26 -1.31
C ALA A 228 -4.33 19.38 -1.38
N VAL A 229 -4.20 18.07 -1.11
CA VAL A 229 -5.38 17.17 -1.13
C VAL A 229 -6.33 17.43 0.04
N ARG A 230 -5.84 17.79 1.22
CA ARG A 230 -6.66 18.21 2.37
C ARG A 230 -7.41 19.52 2.10
N ASN A 231 -6.80 20.43 1.34
CA ASN A 231 -7.38 21.70 0.95
C ASN A 231 -8.34 21.60 -0.24
N LYS A 232 -8.63 20.39 -0.77
CA LYS A 232 -9.55 20.14 -1.92
C LYS A 232 -9.08 20.76 -3.23
N GLU A 233 -7.79 20.95 -3.42
CA GLU A 233 -7.25 21.57 -4.64
C GLU A 233 -7.32 20.64 -5.85
N HIS A 234 -7.29 19.32 -5.62
CA HIS A 234 -7.33 18.26 -6.62
C HIS A 234 -8.76 18.01 -7.15
N ASP A 235 -8.84 17.42 -8.34
CA ASP A 235 -10.01 16.70 -8.81
C ASP A 235 -9.85 15.20 -8.51
N MET A 236 -8.64 14.68 -8.75
CA MET A 236 -8.21 13.32 -8.43
C MET A 236 -6.83 13.32 -7.76
N PHE A 237 -6.50 12.23 -7.08
CA PHE A 237 -5.17 12.01 -6.53
C PHE A 237 -4.78 10.52 -6.62
N ILE A 238 -3.48 10.24 -6.61
CA ILE A 238 -2.94 8.89 -6.56
C ILE A 238 -2.32 8.66 -5.20
N MET A 239 -2.76 7.62 -4.52
CA MET A 239 -2.26 7.25 -3.19
C MET A 239 -2.24 5.73 -3.02
N SER A 240 -1.57 5.27 -1.98
CA SER A 240 -1.74 3.93 -1.44
C SER A 240 -2.19 4.01 0.01
N TRP A 241 -3.09 3.12 0.40
CA TRP A 241 -3.46 2.92 1.79
C TRP A 241 -2.78 1.65 2.32
N ASN A 242 -2.07 1.76 3.42
CA ASN A 242 -1.40 0.64 4.09
C ASN A 242 -1.76 0.71 5.58
N PRO A 243 -2.79 -0.01 6.03
CA PRO A 243 -3.33 0.12 7.37
C PRO A 243 -2.36 -0.39 8.44
N SER A 244 -2.37 0.29 9.56
CA SER A 244 -1.58 -0.12 10.72
C SER A 244 -2.20 -1.27 11.50
N ILE A 245 -3.52 -1.47 11.36
CA ILE A 245 -4.30 -2.49 12.05
C ILE A 245 -4.95 -3.39 11.00
N VAL A 246 -4.72 -4.70 11.12
CA VAL A 246 -5.29 -5.72 10.22
C VAL A 246 -6.70 -6.06 10.70
N ASP A 247 -7.66 -5.17 10.42
CA ASP A 247 -9.08 -5.34 10.76
C ASP A 247 -9.97 -4.64 9.73
N ALA A 248 -11.03 -5.32 9.28
CA ALA A 248 -11.94 -4.79 8.28
C ALA A 248 -12.64 -3.49 8.70
N HIS A 249 -12.92 -3.32 10.01
CA HIS A 249 -13.46 -2.06 10.51
C HIS A 249 -12.49 -0.90 10.24
N TYR A 250 -11.20 -1.08 10.58
CA TYR A 250 -10.19 -0.05 10.39
C TYR A 250 -9.99 0.31 8.91
N GLU A 251 -10.03 -0.70 8.04
CA GLU A 251 -9.94 -0.55 6.57
C GLU A 251 -11.07 0.27 5.98
N LEU A 252 -12.28 0.18 6.53
CA LEU A 252 -13.43 0.91 6.03
C LEU A 252 -13.63 2.24 6.77
N PHE A 253 -13.39 2.26 8.08
CA PHE A 253 -13.63 3.44 8.91
C PHE A 253 -12.71 4.61 8.53
N GLN A 254 -11.40 4.35 8.41
CA GLN A 254 -10.44 5.42 8.15
C GLN A 254 -10.67 6.11 6.79
N PRO A 255 -10.79 5.38 5.66
CA PRO A 255 -10.90 6.03 4.37
C PRO A 255 -12.32 6.43 3.95
N PHE A 256 -13.38 5.87 4.57
CA PHE A 256 -14.73 6.03 4.02
C PHE A 256 -15.78 6.55 5.00
N HIS A 257 -15.56 6.49 6.32
CA HIS A 257 -16.54 6.99 7.29
C HIS A 257 -16.60 8.52 7.26
N SER A 258 -17.82 9.07 7.35
CA SER A 258 -18.08 10.51 7.25
C SER A 258 -17.33 11.37 8.27
N GLU A 259 -17.03 10.84 9.46
CA GLU A 259 -16.26 11.53 10.50
C GLU A 259 -14.80 11.84 10.10
N ASN A 260 -14.28 11.13 9.09
CA ASN A 260 -12.91 11.26 8.63
C ASN A 260 -12.76 12.12 7.38
N LYS A 261 -13.84 12.75 6.88
CA LYS A 261 -13.78 13.65 5.73
C LYS A 261 -12.68 14.71 5.88
N GLY A 262 -11.76 14.76 4.92
CA GLY A 262 -10.63 15.69 4.91
C GLY A 262 -9.47 15.31 5.83
N LYS A 263 -9.56 14.17 6.53
CA LYS A 263 -8.43 13.55 7.25
C LYS A 263 -7.86 12.43 6.40
N GLU A 264 -6.55 12.29 6.34
CA GLU A 264 -5.91 11.17 5.66
C GLU A 264 -6.28 9.83 6.35
N PRO A 265 -6.72 8.82 5.61
CA PRO A 265 -6.76 8.73 4.14
C PRO A 265 -8.05 9.21 3.46
N ASN A 266 -9.11 9.68 4.17
CA ASN A 266 -10.37 10.14 3.57
C ASN A 266 -10.26 11.56 2.98
N VAL A 267 -9.28 11.79 2.12
CA VAL A 267 -9.14 13.02 1.33
C VAL A 267 -9.96 12.99 0.03
N THR A 268 -10.75 11.95 -0.18
CA THR A 268 -11.87 11.93 -1.15
C THR A 268 -13.04 12.78 -0.68
N PHE A 269 -13.13 13.06 0.62
CA PHE A 269 -14.29 13.67 1.29
C PHE A 269 -15.57 12.83 1.18
N PHE A 270 -15.42 11.53 0.89
CA PHE A 270 -16.53 10.61 0.78
C PHE A 270 -17.20 10.36 2.13
N GLY A 271 -18.50 10.12 2.09
CA GLY A 271 -19.26 9.64 3.24
C GLY A 271 -20.69 9.36 2.81
N ASN A 272 -21.25 8.30 3.36
CA ASN A 272 -22.57 7.79 3.09
C ASN A 272 -23.17 7.26 4.39
N GLU A 273 -24.40 7.67 4.71
CA GLU A 273 -25.05 7.34 5.98
C GLU A 273 -25.30 5.83 6.16
N GLU A 274 -25.69 5.13 5.08
CA GLU A 274 -25.85 3.66 5.11
C GLU A 274 -24.49 3.00 5.44
N LEU A 275 -23.41 3.45 4.80
CA LEU A 275 -22.07 2.94 5.04
C LEU A 275 -21.59 3.22 6.48
N ASP A 276 -21.80 4.43 7.01
CA ASP A 276 -21.44 4.78 8.37
C ASP A 276 -22.15 3.87 9.38
N ASN A 277 -23.42 3.55 9.15
CA ASN A 277 -24.20 2.65 9.98
C ASN A 277 -23.68 1.20 9.90
N LEU A 278 -23.39 0.71 8.68
CA LEU A 278 -22.80 -0.63 8.48
C LEU A 278 -21.43 -0.78 9.18
N ILE A 279 -20.58 0.24 9.09
CA ILE A 279 -19.25 0.23 9.76
C ILE A 279 -19.42 0.17 11.28
N LYS A 280 -20.35 0.94 11.86
CA LYS A 280 -20.64 0.94 13.30
C LYS A 280 -21.25 -0.39 13.75
N GLU A 281 -22.21 -0.93 13.00
CA GLU A 281 -22.83 -2.22 13.27
C GLU A 281 -21.80 -3.37 13.22
N GLY A 282 -20.93 -3.40 12.22
CA GLY A 282 -19.87 -4.39 12.10
C GLY A 282 -18.89 -4.38 13.27
N LEU A 283 -18.58 -3.20 13.84
CA LEU A 283 -17.72 -3.08 15.01
C LEU A 283 -18.36 -3.70 16.26
N SER A 284 -19.67 -3.55 16.43
CA SER A 284 -20.42 -4.01 17.61
C SER A 284 -20.95 -5.44 17.49
N THR A 285 -20.90 -6.04 16.29
CA THR A 285 -21.44 -7.38 16.03
C THR A 285 -20.42 -8.47 16.42
N ILE A 286 -20.79 -9.34 17.35
CA ILE A 286 -19.95 -10.47 17.81
C ILE A 286 -20.13 -11.71 16.93
N ASP A 287 -21.36 -11.93 16.41
CA ASP A 287 -21.65 -13.06 15.51
C ASP A 287 -20.86 -12.91 14.20
N GLU A 288 -19.97 -13.85 13.94
CA GLU A 288 -19.04 -13.77 12.82
C GLU A 288 -19.72 -13.81 11.45
N ALA A 289 -20.79 -14.60 11.29
CA ALA A 289 -21.50 -14.70 10.02
C ALA A 289 -22.23 -13.39 9.71
N LYS A 290 -22.92 -12.84 10.70
CA LYS A 290 -23.57 -11.52 10.56
C LYS A 290 -22.54 -10.42 10.29
N ARG A 291 -21.41 -10.44 10.98
CA ARG A 291 -20.33 -9.49 10.79
C ARG A 291 -19.76 -9.57 9.37
N ALA A 292 -19.62 -10.77 8.83
CA ALA A 292 -19.20 -10.98 7.43
C ALA A 292 -20.21 -10.37 6.43
N ASP A 293 -21.51 -10.59 6.63
CA ASP A 293 -22.56 -10.03 5.77
C ASP A 293 -22.57 -8.50 5.82
N ILE A 294 -22.41 -7.91 7.00
CA ILE A 294 -22.33 -6.46 7.19
C ILE A 294 -21.14 -5.88 6.41
N TYR A 295 -19.93 -6.41 6.59
CA TYR A 295 -18.75 -5.90 5.88
C TYR A 295 -18.78 -6.21 4.38
N LYS A 296 -19.42 -7.30 3.96
CA LYS A 296 -19.68 -7.55 2.54
C LYS A 296 -20.54 -6.43 1.97
N ARG A 297 -21.71 -6.11 2.57
CA ARG A 297 -22.58 -5.03 2.10
C ARG A 297 -21.89 -3.68 2.09
N ALA A 298 -21.05 -3.40 3.11
CA ALA A 298 -20.27 -2.16 3.16
C ALA A 298 -19.31 -2.03 1.97
N GLN A 299 -18.59 -3.10 1.62
CA GLN A 299 -17.69 -3.13 0.46
C GLN A 299 -18.44 -3.01 -0.87
N GLU A 300 -19.59 -3.69 -1.00
CA GLU A 300 -20.44 -3.58 -2.18
C GLU A 300 -20.92 -2.12 -2.37
N LEU A 301 -21.34 -1.46 -1.29
CA LEU A 301 -21.78 -0.06 -1.33
C LEU A 301 -20.64 0.89 -1.75
N ILE A 302 -19.43 0.69 -1.26
CA ILE A 302 -18.25 1.47 -1.67
C ILE A 302 -17.99 1.25 -3.18
N ASN A 303 -18.06 0.00 -3.65
CA ASN A 303 -17.87 -0.32 -5.05
C ASN A 303 -18.99 0.30 -5.93
N GLU A 304 -20.22 0.36 -5.44
CA GLU A 304 -21.34 1.03 -6.13
C GLU A 304 -21.16 2.54 -6.20
N GLU A 305 -20.54 3.17 -5.22
CA GLU A 305 -20.36 4.62 -5.12
C GLU A 305 -19.09 5.16 -5.78
N TYR A 306 -18.13 4.31 -6.08
CA TYR A 306 -16.87 4.63 -6.78
C TYR A 306 -16.05 5.80 -6.18
N PRO A 307 -15.81 5.87 -4.86
CA PRO A 307 -14.93 6.92 -4.32
C PRO A 307 -13.48 6.72 -4.74
N TRP A 308 -13.09 5.49 -5.05
CA TRP A 308 -11.80 5.06 -5.55
C TRP A 308 -11.91 4.29 -6.87
N LEU A 309 -10.94 4.49 -7.74
CA LEU A 309 -10.62 3.58 -8.83
C LEU A 309 -9.41 2.74 -8.37
N TYR A 310 -9.64 1.46 -8.18
CA TYR A 310 -8.61 0.54 -7.69
C TYR A 310 -7.61 0.20 -8.79
N ILE A 311 -6.33 0.03 -8.39
CA ILE A 311 -5.27 -0.44 -9.29
C ILE A 311 -4.87 -1.85 -8.86
N CYS A 312 -4.17 -1.98 -7.72
CA CYS A 312 -3.69 -3.26 -7.23
C CYS A 312 -3.54 -3.29 -5.71
N TYR A 313 -3.55 -4.48 -5.16
CA TYR A 313 -2.99 -4.77 -3.84
C TYR A 313 -1.48 -4.91 -3.99
N GLY A 314 -0.74 -4.28 -3.06
CA GLY A 314 0.71 -4.27 -3.10
C GLY A 314 1.35 -5.59 -2.73
N GLU A 315 2.62 -5.70 -2.99
CA GLU A 315 3.43 -6.87 -2.68
C GLU A 315 4.75 -6.45 -2.04
N THR A 316 5.14 -7.14 -0.98
CA THR A 316 6.48 -7.05 -0.42
C THR A 316 7.39 -7.98 -1.21
N LEU A 317 8.46 -7.42 -1.77
CA LEU A 317 9.51 -8.12 -2.47
C LEU A 317 10.81 -8.04 -1.68
N VAL A 318 11.43 -9.19 -1.42
CA VAL A 318 12.74 -9.32 -0.81
C VAL A 318 13.56 -10.29 -1.63
N ALA A 319 14.75 -9.88 -2.06
CA ALA A 319 15.72 -10.77 -2.66
C ALA A 319 16.69 -11.29 -1.60
N GLY A 320 17.05 -12.55 -1.68
CA GLY A 320 18.01 -13.15 -0.77
C GLY A 320 19.01 -14.04 -1.51
N SER A 321 20.20 -14.19 -0.94
CA SER A 321 21.12 -15.22 -1.40
C SER A 321 20.54 -16.62 -1.13
N ASN A 322 20.94 -17.62 -1.91
CA ASN A 322 20.52 -19.01 -1.70
C ASN A 322 20.96 -19.59 -0.35
N ARG A 323 21.83 -18.89 0.37
CA ARG A 323 22.25 -19.24 1.74
C ARG A 323 21.20 -18.95 2.80
N VAL A 324 20.26 -18.05 2.51
CA VAL A 324 19.21 -17.65 3.47
C VAL A 324 18.08 -18.69 3.43
N GLU A 325 17.77 -19.23 4.60
CA GLU A 325 16.62 -20.09 4.83
C GLU A 325 15.78 -19.60 6.01
N GLY A 326 14.53 -20.06 6.12
CA GLY A 326 13.64 -19.71 7.22
C GLY A 326 13.08 -18.29 7.19
N LEU A 327 13.31 -17.50 6.11
CA LEU A 327 12.66 -16.20 5.99
C LEU A 327 11.18 -16.38 5.61
N ASP A 328 10.29 -16.04 6.53
CA ASP A 328 8.85 -15.90 6.27
C ASP A 328 8.50 -14.40 6.26
N LEU A 329 8.05 -13.91 5.10
CA LEU A 329 7.69 -12.50 4.96
C LEU A 329 6.39 -12.19 5.70
N LEU A 330 6.40 -11.17 6.52
CA LEU A 330 5.17 -10.59 7.05
C LEU A 330 4.53 -9.65 6.02
N PRO A 331 3.21 -9.55 5.99
CA PRO A 331 2.51 -8.61 5.09
C PRO A 331 2.71 -7.14 5.49
N LYS A 332 3.60 -6.87 6.43
CA LYS A 332 3.93 -5.55 6.97
C LYS A 332 5.34 -5.53 7.53
N TYR A 333 6.03 -4.40 7.41
CA TYR A 333 7.30 -4.16 8.09
C TYR A 333 7.13 -3.84 9.59
N PRO A 334 8.11 -4.16 10.45
CA PRO A 334 9.37 -4.85 10.14
C PRO A 334 9.18 -6.35 9.91
N GLN A 335 10.10 -6.96 9.15
CA GLN A 335 10.16 -8.40 8.98
C GLN A 335 10.78 -9.07 10.21
N GLU A 336 10.38 -10.31 10.49
CA GLU A 336 10.96 -11.10 11.58
C GLU A 336 12.12 -11.93 11.05
N LEU A 337 13.30 -11.78 11.68
CA LEU A 337 14.53 -12.47 11.30
C LEU A 337 14.97 -13.52 12.32
N LYS A 338 14.15 -13.80 13.33
CA LYS A 338 14.49 -14.73 14.41
C LYS A 338 14.78 -16.15 13.90
N ASP A 339 13.95 -16.59 12.96
CA ASP A 339 13.98 -17.97 12.43
C ASP A 339 14.85 -18.11 11.18
N VAL A 340 15.50 -17.03 10.76
CA VAL A 340 16.44 -17.05 9.63
C VAL A 340 17.71 -17.80 9.99
N THR A 341 18.15 -18.63 9.03
CA THR A 341 19.45 -19.34 9.10
C THR A 341 20.28 -19.02 7.87
N LEU A 342 21.61 -19.11 8.02
CA LEU A 342 22.54 -18.97 6.91
C LEU A 342 23.28 -20.28 6.71
N LEU A 343 23.16 -20.86 5.50
CA LEU A 343 23.96 -22.02 5.11
C LEU A 343 25.43 -21.63 4.96
N GLU A 344 26.33 -22.52 5.34
CA GLU A 344 27.77 -22.35 5.09
C GLU A 344 28.05 -22.23 3.58
N LYS A 345 29.13 -21.48 3.25
CA LYS A 345 29.56 -21.32 1.84
C LYS A 345 30.13 -22.61 1.27
#